data_625ac551cae02dfe7bde5ede50cfba4a
#
_entry.id   625ac551cae02dfe7bde5ede50cfba4a
#
_cell.length_a   1.000
_cell.length_b   1.000
_cell.length_c   1.000
_cell.angle_alpha   90.00
_cell.angle_beta   90.00
_cell.angle_gamma   90.00
#
_symmetry.space_group_name_H-M   'P 1'
#
loop_
_entity.id
_entity.type
_entity.pdbx_description
1 polymer ?
#
loop_
_entity_poly.entity_id
_entity_poly.type
_entity_poly.pdbx_seq_one_letter_code
_entity_poly.pdbx_strand_id
1 'polypeptide(L)'
;MKRAVALEARLRGCKNVLTLGVHPNWSDYTEEEKALVLASEKIYYPTLFYADLFDVMGKRTFPSYHTYKCVQDKIRQNALLDLFGIPHPRTRVFYGNGQKASILGHFRFPFIAKIPRNSAMGRGVYLIRNEGELKKYCTRKDPAYVQEYLPIDRDIRVVVIGGRVVHSYWRITPKNEFRSNVALGAAVCFDPIPQEALDMALETARCCRWDDVGI
;
A
#
# COMPACT_ATOMS: atom_id res chain seq x y z
N MET A 1 3.07 -29.38 -18.87
CA MET A 1 3.61 -28.16 -18.18
C MET A 1 3.09 -28.12 -16.76
N LYS A 2 3.96 -27.95 -15.76
CA LYS A 2 3.55 -27.79 -14.34
C LYS A 2 2.82 -26.45 -14.20
N ARG A 3 1.58 -26.45 -13.72
CA ARG A 3 0.83 -25.20 -13.49
C ARG A 3 1.41 -24.44 -12.29
N ALA A 4 1.41 -23.13 -12.36
CA ALA A 4 1.68 -22.29 -11.19
C ALA A 4 0.51 -22.40 -10.19
N VAL A 5 0.80 -22.26 -8.89
CA VAL A 5 -0.20 -22.32 -7.82
C VAL A 5 -0.52 -20.90 -7.35
N ALA A 6 -1.81 -20.58 -7.25
CA ALA A 6 -2.32 -19.35 -6.66
C ALA A 6 -3.37 -19.67 -5.58
N LEU A 7 -3.48 -18.82 -4.56
CA LEU A 7 -4.53 -18.97 -3.56
C LEU A 7 -5.71 -18.04 -3.85
N GLU A 8 -5.50 -16.72 -3.99
CA GLU A 8 -6.58 -15.79 -4.32
C GLU A 8 -7.09 -15.96 -5.76
N ALA A 9 -8.32 -15.55 -6.00
CA ALA A 9 -9.01 -15.71 -7.28
C ALA A 9 -8.48 -14.85 -8.44
N ARG A 10 -7.50 -13.97 -8.19
CA ARG A 10 -7.00 -12.99 -9.18
C ARG A 10 -6.52 -13.62 -10.50
N LEU A 11 -5.98 -14.84 -10.44
CA LEU A 11 -5.48 -15.57 -11.61
C LEU A 11 -6.37 -16.73 -12.05
N ARG A 12 -7.62 -16.81 -11.56
CA ARG A 12 -8.54 -17.93 -11.85
C ARG A 12 -8.78 -18.16 -13.36
N GLY A 13 -8.73 -17.10 -14.15
CA GLY A 13 -8.89 -17.19 -15.61
C GLY A 13 -7.62 -17.59 -16.37
N CYS A 14 -6.46 -17.72 -15.71
CA CYS A 14 -5.20 -18.04 -16.37
C CYS A 14 -5.05 -19.55 -16.56
N LYS A 15 -4.95 -20.01 -17.81
CA LYS A 15 -4.84 -21.46 -18.16
C LYS A 15 -3.64 -22.16 -17.50
N ASN A 16 -2.55 -21.42 -17.25
CA ASN A 16 -1.30 -21.92 -16.67
C ASN A 16 -1.26 -21.85 -15.15
N VAL A 17 -2.35 -21.43 -14.49
CA VAL A 17 -2.44 -21.26 -13.05
C VAL A 17 -3.54 -22.16 -12.50
N LEU A 18 -3.23 -22.86 -11.41
CA LEU A 18 -4.21 -23.56 -10.58
C LEU A 18 -4.52 -22.68 -9.39
N THR A 19 -5.77 -22.23 -9.27
CA THR A 19 -6.24 -21.42 -8.15
C THR A 19 -6.95 -22.33 -7.16
N LEU A 20 -6.38 -22.48 -5.96
CA LEU A 20 -6.89 -23.38 -4.92
C LEU A 20 -7.99 -22.72 -4.07
N GLY A 21 -7.99 -21.41 -3.98
CA GLY A 21 -8.80 -20.68 -3.00
C GLY A 21 -8.01 -20.36 -1.74
N VAL A 22 -8.60 -19.51 -0.88
CA VAL A 22 -8.02 -19.13 0.41
C VAL A 22 -8.85 -19.78 1.51
N HIS A 23 -8.24 -20.68 2.27
CA HIS A 23 -8.85 -21.26 3.45
C HIS A 23 -8.26 -20.64 4.71
N PRO A 24 -9.07 -20.32 5.74
CA PRO A 24 -8.58 -19.73 6.99
C PRO A 24 -7.63 -20.66 7.75
N ASN A 25 -7.86 -21.96 7.65
CA ASN A 25 -7.06 -22.98 8.31
C ASN A 25 -6.33 -23.82 7.27
N TRP A 26 -5.08 -24.14 7.55
CA TRP A 26 -4.29 -25.02 6.67
C TRP A 26 -4.89 -26.43 6.56
N SER A 27 -5.55 -26.91 7.62
CA SER A 27 -6.25 -28.21 7.66
C SER A 27 -7.42 -28.31 6.68
N ASP A 28 -7.97 -27.20 6.21
CA ASP A 28 -9.12 -27.18 5.32
C ASP A 28 -8.73 -27.43 3.83
N TYR A 29 -7.42 -27.40 3.53
CA TYR A 29 -6.92 -27.85 2.23
C TYR A 29 -6.86 -29.38 2.17
N THR A 30 -7.20 -29.97 1.02
CA THR A 30 -7.02 -31.40 0.77
C THR A 30 -5.54 -31.78 0.78
N GLU A 31 -5.23 -33.06 0.94
CA GLU A 31 -3.83 -33.54 0.92
C GLU A 31 -3.16 -33.27 -0.43
N GLU A 32 -3.91 -33.36 -1.53
CA GLU A 32 -3.42 -33.03 -2.87
C GLU A 32 -3.09 -31.54 -2.99
N GLU A 33 -3.95 -30.65 -2.49
CA GLU A 33 -3.72 -29.19 -2.50
C GLU A 33 -2.52 -28.82 -1.62
N LYS A 34 -2.41 -29.41 -0.42
CA LYS A 34 -1.24 -29.25 0.44
C LYS A 34 0.05 -29.69 -0.24
N ALA A 35 0.04 -30.85 -0.89
CA ALA A 35 1.19 -31.34 -1.65
C ALA A 35 1.59 -30.41 -2.79
N LEU A 36 0.61 -29.84 -3.52
CA LEU A 36 0.86 -28.85 -4.57
C LEU A 36 1.50 -27.57 -4.02
N VAL A 37 0.97 -27.02 -2.94
CA VAL A 37 1.54 -25.85 -2.27
C VAL A 37 2.97 -26.14 -1.79
N LEU A 38 3.18 -27.28 -1.13
CA LEU A 38 4.48 -27.66 -0.60
C LEU A 38 5.52 -27.91 -1.69
N ALA A 39 5.13 -28.49 -2.83
CA ALA A 39 6.00 -28.73 -3.98
C ALA A 39 6.25 -27.49 -4.86
N SER A 40 5.52 -26.38 -4.63
CA SER A 40 5.68 -25.17 -5.43
C SER A 40 6.85 -24.33 -4.92
N GLU A 41 7.73 -23.90 -5.82
CA GLU A 41 8.82 -22.95 -5.50
C GLU A 41 8.29 -21.53 -5.27
N LYS A 42 7.21 -21.17 -5.99
CA LYS A 42 6.59 -19.85 -5.91
C LYS A 42 5.08 -19.98 -5.88
N ILE A 43 4.45 -19.22 -4.98
CA ILE A 43 3.00 -19.19 -4.80
C ILE A 43 2.50 -17.77 -5.12
N TYR A 44 1.44 -17.70 -5.93
CA TYR A 44 0.88 -16.45 -6.41
C TYR A 44 -0.33 -16.05 -5.55
N TYR A 45 -0.39 -14.76 -5.21
CA TYR A 45 -1.47 -14.13 -4.42
C TYR A 45 -1.88 -14.96 -3.19
N PRO A 46 -0.94 -15.19 -2.26
CA PRO A 46 -1.17 -16.07 -1.10
C PRO A 46 -2.00 -15.44 0.01
N THR A 47 -2.37 -14.18 -0.04
CA THR A 47 -2.82 -13.30 1.06
C THR A 47 -1.68 -12.88 1.99
N LEU A 48 -1.92 -11.83 2.79
CA LEU A 48 -0.93 -11.38 3.78
C LEU A 48 -0.58 -12.50 4.80
N PHE A 49 -1.59 -13.22 5.28
CA PHE A 49 -1.40 -14.29 6.27
C PHE A 49 -0.50 -15.41 5.74
N TYR A 50 -0.81 -15.96 4.57
CA TYR A 50 0.00 -17.05 3.99
C TYR A 50 1.34 -16.57 3.45
N ALA A 51 1.47 -15.31 3.01
CA ALA A 51 2.76 -14.77 2.57
C ALA A 51 3.79 -14.77 3.70
N ASP A 52 3.36 -14.43 4.93
CA ASP A 52 4.19 -14.46 6.13
C ASP A 52 4.68 -15.89 6.44
N LEU A 53 3.77 -16.86 6.43
CA LEU A 53 4.10 -18.26 6.66
C LEU A 53 5.02 -18.85 5.59
N PHE A 54 4.76 -18.54 4.32
CA PHE A 54 5.58 -19.03 3.21
C PHE A 54 6.99 -18.41 3.21
N ASP A 55 7.12 -17.16 3.66
CA ASP A 55 8.44 -16.53 3.85
C ASP A 55 9.27 -17.28 4.92
N VAL A 56 8.65 -17.63 6.06
CA VAL A 56 9.29 -18.46 7.10
C VAL A 56 9.72 -19.82 6.54
N MET A 57 8.96 -20.39 5.61
CA MET A 57 9.29 -21.66 4.93
C MET A 57 10.34 -21.50 3.82
N GLY A 58 10.87 -20.30 3.58
CA GLY A 58 11.80 -20.03 2.49
C GLY A 58 11.18 -20.08 1.09
N LYS A 59 9.86 -20.05 0.98
CA LYS A 59 9.14 -20.04 -0.30
C LYS A 59 9.00 -18.63 -0.85
N ARG A 60 9.16 -18.50 -2.17
CA ARG A 60 8.88 -17.24 -2.85
C ARG A 60 7.38 -17.04 -3.03
N THR A 61 6.93 -15.81 -2.91
CA THR A 61 5.54 -15.42 -3.22
C THR A 61 5.49 -14.33 -4.27
N PHE A 62 4.34 -14.15 -4.90
CA PHE A 62 4.01 -12.99 -5.69
C PHE A 62 2.54 -12.58 -5.42
N PRO A 63 2.25 -11.36 -4.97
CA PRO A 63 3.24 -10.36 -4.55
C PRO A 63 4.23 -10.87 -3.50
N SER A 64 5.40 -10.26 -3.44
CA SER A 64 6.44 -10.61 -2.47
C SER A 64 5.97 -10.39 -1.04
N TYR A 65 6.54 -11.11 -0.08
CA TYR A 65 6.28 -10.87 1.33
C TYR A 65 6.51 -9.39 1.72
N HIS A 66 7.52 -8.75 1.16
CA HIS A 66 7.82 -7.33 1.42
C HIS A 66 6.68 -6.41 0.96
N THR A 67 6.07 -6.70 -0.18
CA THR A 67 4.87 -5.99 -0.65
C THR A 67 3.73 -6.14 0.36
N TYR A 68 3.39 -7.37 0.74
CA TYR A 68 2.32 -7.64 1.71
C TYR A 68 2.56 -6.97 3.07
N LYS A 69 3.80 -7.01 3.57
CA LYS A 69 4.17 -6.44 4.86
C LYS A 69 3.94 -4.94 4.96
N CYS A 70 4.04 -4.24 3.84
CA CYS A 70 3.94 -2.77 3.79
C CYS A 70 2.60 -2.27 3.25
N VAL A 71 1.87 -3.06 2.43
CA VAL A 71 0.69 -2.59 1.68
C VAL A 71 -0.39 -1.95 2.54
N GLN A 72 -0.57 -2.39 3.77
CA GLN A 72 -1.60 -1.88 4.69
C GLN A 72 -1.02 -1.14 5.92
N ASP A 73 0.26 -0.82 5.93
CA ASP A 73 0.92 -0.14 7.05
C ASP A 73 1.71 1.10 6.58
N LYS A 74 1.05 2.26 6.64
CA LYS A 74 1.65 3.55 6.26
C LYS A 74 2.84 3.95 7.11
N ILE A 75 2.91 3.46 8.35
CA ILE A 75 4.07 3.73 9.24
C ILE A 75 5.30 3.04 8.68
N ARG A 76 5.17 1.75 8.28
CA ARG A 76 6.27 1.01 7.66
C ARG A 76 6.64 1.58 6.29
N GLN A 77 5.66 1.95 5.48
CA GLN A 77 5.92 2.60 4.19
C GLN A 77 6.77 3.87 4.39
N ASN A 78 6.32 4.77 5.26
CA ASN A 78 7.05 6.02 5.53
C ASN A 78 8.45 5.75 6.07
N ALA A 79 8.60 4.85 7.03
CA ALA A 79 9.91 4.51 7.59
C ALA A 79 10.88 3.96 6.52
N LEU A 80 10.39 3.18 5.55
CA LEU A 80 11.21 2.72 4.43
C LEU A 80 11.62 3.87 3.50
N LEU A 81 10.69 4.80 3.20
CA LEU A 81 11.02 5.96 2.38
C LEU A 81 12.07 6.84 3.07
N ASP A 82 11.95 7.07 4.39
CA ASP A 82 12.96 7.77 5.19
C ASP A 82 14.33 7.06 5.14
N LEU A 83 14.34 5.75 5.39
CA LEU A 83 15.58 4.95 5.44
C LEU A 83 16.32 4.90 4.10
N PHE A 84 15.58 4.92 2.98
CA PHE A 84 16.16 4.93 1.64
C PHE A 84 16.37 6.35 1.08
N GLY A 85 16.03 7.41 1.82
CA GLY A 85 16.12 8.79 1.36
C GLY A 85 15.20 9.11 0.17
N ILE A 86 14.11 8.37 0.01
CA ILE A 86 13.14 8.58 -1.07
C ILE A 86 12.28 9.80 -0.75
N PRO A 87 12.19 10.79 -1.65
CA PRO A 87 11.38 11.99 -1.44
C PRO A 87 9.92 11.65 -1.15
N HIS A 88 9.40 12.21 -0.08
CA HIS A 88 7.98 12.05 0.32
C HIS A 88 7.56 13.23 1.20
N PRO A 89 6.26 13.51 1.34
CA PRO A 89 5.79 14.58 2.21
C PRO A 89 6.22 14.36 3.65
N ARG A 90 6.67 15.44 4.31
CA ARG A 90 7.12 15.38 5.71
C ARG A 90 6.06 14.75 6.58
N THR A 91 6.44 13.69 7.28
CA THR A 91 5.52 12.83 8.03
C THR A 91 6.08 12.55 9.42
N ARG A 92 5.18 12.42 10.41
CA ARG A 92 5.54 11.99 11.76
C ARG A 92 4.42 11.20 12.42
N VAL A 93 4.81 10.19 13.17
CA VAL A 93 3.90 9.36 13.98
C VAL A 93 4.02 9.77 15.44
N PHE A 94 2.88 9.92 16.12
CA PHE A 94 2.80 10.33 17.51
C PHE A 94 2.07 9.26 18.31
N TYR A 95 2.74 8.69 19.31
CA TYR A 95 2.22 7.63 20.16
C TYR A 95 1.75 8.17 21.50
N GLY A 96 0.56 7.76 21.92
CA GLY A 96 -0.01 8.15 23.20
C GLY A 96 -0.28 9.66 23.33
N ASN A 97 -0.92 10.05 24.42
CA ASN A 97 -1.39 11.42 24.62
C ASN A 97 -0.25 12.45 24.75
N GLY A 98 0.86 12.06 25.37
CA GLY A 98 2.01 12.97 25.55
C GLY A 98 2.60 13.43 24.23
N GLN A 99 2.87 12.48 23.30
CA GLN A 99 3.39 12.87 21.99
C GLN A 99 2.34 13.59 21.15
N LYS A 100 1.07 13.18 21.21
CA LYS A 100 -0.01 13.85 20.47
C LYS A 100 -0.17 15.32 20.87
N ALA A 101 0.08 15.68 22.11
CA ALA A 101 0.05 17.07 22.59
C ALA A 101 1.12 17.94 21.88
N SER A 102 2.20 17.36 21.37
CA SER A 102 3.27 18.09 20.68
C SER A 102 3.05 18.25 19.16
N ILE A 103 1.94 17.76 18.58
CA ILE A 103 1.71 17.80 17.14
C ILE A 103 1.86 19.20 16.55
N LEU A 104 1.28 20.23 17.19
CA LEU A 104 1.35 21.61 16.73
C LEU A 104 2.74 22.26 16.86
N GLY A 105 3.65 21.65 17.62
CA GLY A 105 5.07 22.01 17.62
C GLY A 105 5.81 21.53 16.37
N HIS A 106 5.24 20.57 15.63
CA HIS A 106 5.83 20.00 14.42
C HIS A 106 5.08 20.37 13.13
N PHE A 107 3.76 20.57 13.20
CA PHE A 107 2.91 20.85 12.02
C PHE A 107 2.03 22.07 12.27
N ARG A 108 1.85 22.87 11.21
CA ARG A 108 0.91 24.00 11.18
C ARG A 108 -0.32 23.62 10.35
N PHE A 109 -1.47 24.15 10.70
CA PHE A 109 -2.70 23.96 9.92
C PHE A 109 -2.59 24.64 8.53
N PRO A 110 -3.23 24.05 7.50
CA PRO A 110 -3.81 22.71 7.50
C PRO A 110 -2.74 21.62 7.30
N PHE A 111 -3.01 20.42 7.80
CA PHE A 111 -2.19 19.23 7.56
C PHE A 111 -3.06 17.99 7.37
N ILE A 112 -2.48 16.93 6.85
CA ILE A 112 -3.14 15.65 6.65
C ILE A 112 -2.94 14.74 7.86
N ALA A 113 -4.02 14.13 8.31
CA ALA A 113 -3.98 13.04 9.28
C ALA A 113 -4.55 11.77 8.67
N LYS A 114 -3.92 10.62 8.92
CA LYS A 114 -4.32 9.35 8.29
C LYS A 114 -4.55 8.25 9.33
N ILE A 115 -5.47 7.33 9.03
CA ILE A 115 -5.49 6.04 9.72
C ILE A 115 -4.25 5.26 9.21
N PRO A 116 -3.31 4.90 10.10
CA PRO A 116 -2.02 4.38 9.67
C PRO A 116 -2.06 2.95 9.14
N ARG A 117 -3.01 2.13 9.61
CA ARG A 117 -3.12 0.71 9.26
C ARG A 117 -4.51 0.34 8.78
N ASN A 118 -4.60 -0.70 7.95
CA ASN A 118 -5.86 -1.28 7.46
C ASN A 118 -6.81 -0.25 6.80
N SER A 119 -6.24 0.72 6.09
CA SER A 119 -6.98 1.77 5.40
C SER A 119 -6.38 2.06 4.03
N ALA A 120 -7.23 2.00 3.01
CA ALA A 120 -6.87 2.19 1.60
C ALA A 120 -7.93 3.02 0.86
N MET A 121 -7.72 3.32 -0.42
CA MET A 121 -8.65 4.01 -1.34
C MET A 121 -9.12 5.39 -0.81
N GLY A 122 -8.24 6.14 -0.15
CA GLY A 122 -8.59 7.44 0.42
C GLY A 122 -9.42 7.40 1.70
N ARG A 123 -9.85 6.22 2.16
CA ARG A 123 -10.54 6.08 3.44
C ARG A 123 -9.57 6.36 4.59
N GLY A 124 -10.07 7.06 5.63
CA GLY A 124 -9.25 7.39 6.79
C GLY A 124 -8.15 8.41 6.51
N VAL A 125 -8.34 9.28 5.53
CA VAL A 125 -7.50 10.46 5.26
C VAL A 125 -8.33 11.69 5.60
N TYR A 126 -7.80 12.55 6.47
CA TYR A 126 -8.47 13.72 7.01
C TYR A 126 -7.61 14.96 6.76
N LEU A 127 -8.20 16.04 6.29
CA LEU A 127 -7.59 17.37 6.27
C LEU A 127 -7.93 18.05 7.59
N ILE A 128 -6.94 18.34 8.41
CA ILE A 128 -7.07 18.96 9.73
C ILE A 128 -6.78 20.45 9.60
N ARG A 129 -7.78 21.28 9.88
CA ARG A 129 -7.73 22.75 9.69
C ARG A 129 -7.68 23.55 10.99
N ASN A 130 -8.01 22.88 12.12
CA ASN A 130 -8.10 23.54 13.41
C ASN A 130 -7.95 22.54 14.58
N GLU A 131 -7.83 23.07 15.78
CA GLU A 131 -7.64 22.28 17.01
C GLU A 131 -8.82 21.34 17.31
N GLY A 132 -10.05 21.75 16.98
CA GLY A 132 -11.25 20.93 17.18
C GLY A 132 -11.21 19.64 16.35
N GLU A 133 -10.83 19.76 15.06
CA GLU A 133 -10.64 18.62 14.17
C GLU A 133 -9.48 17.73 14.62
N LEU A 134 -8.37 18.35 15.08
CA LEU A 134 -7.22 17.63 15.63
C LEU A 134 -7.61 16.82 16.87
N LYS A 135 -8.30 17.42 17.82
CA LYS A 135 -8.77 16.76 19.06
C LYS A 135 -9.65 15.56 18.70
N LYS A 136 -10.61 15.73 17.77
CA LYS A 136 -11.49 14.67 17.31
C LYS A 136 -10.73 13.52 16.65
N TYR A 137 -9.68 13.80 15.87
CA TYR A 137 -8.83 12.78 15.30
C TYR A 137 -8.01 12.04 16.36
N CYS A 138 -7.35 12.77 17.26
CA CYS A 138 -6.47 12.21 18.30
C CYS A 138 -7.19 11.32 19.30
N THR A 139 -8.46 11.62 19.63
CA THR A 139 -9.28 10.79 20.53
C THR A 139 -9.64 9.44 19.92
N ARG A 140 -9.74 9.35 18.60
CA ARG A 140 -10.18 8.15 17.89
C ARG A 140 -9.06 7.28 17.38
N LYS A 141 -7.85 7.81 17.29
CA LYS A 141 -6.71 7.16 16.61
C LYS A 141 -5.45 7.14 17.46
N ASP A 142 -4.90 5.94 17.56
CA ASP A 142 -3.60 5.70 18.17
C ASP A 142 -2.87 4.61 17.37
N PRO A 143 -1.65 4.89 16.89
CA PRO A 143 -0.97 6.18 16.91
C PRO A 143 -1.60 7.20 15.95
N ALA A 144 -1.31 8.50 16.19
CA ALA A 144 -1.64 9.55 15.25
C ALA A 144 -0.57 9.63 14.16
N TYR A 145 -0.98 9.47 12.89
CA TYR A 145 -0.12 9.61 11.72
C TYR A 145 -0.41 10.97 11.06
N VAL A 146 0.53 11.87 11.12
CA VAL A 146 0.40 13.25 10.62
C VAL A 146 1.39 13.50 9.51
N GLN A 147 0.92 14.16 8.46
CA GLN A 147 1.70 14.48 7.27
C GLN A 147 1.41 15.91 6.83
N GLU A 148 2.38 16.62 6.30
CA GLU A 148 2.15 17.94 5.71
C GLU A 148 1.11 17.88 4.59
N TYR A 149 0.38 18.96 4.43
CA TYR A 149 -0.57 19.13 3.34
C TYR A 149 0.13 19.79 2.15
N LEU A 150 0.10 19.10 1.02
CA LEU A 150 0.54 19.65 -0.26
C LEU A 150 -0.72 20.03 -1.06
N PRO A 151 -0.92 21.33 -1.36
CA PRO A 151 -2.10 21.79 -2.12
C PRO A 151 -1.91 21.49 -3.62
N ILE A 152 -2.04 20.23 -4.00
CA ILE A 152 -1.94 19.78 -5.38
C ILE A 152 -3.33 19.56 -5.98
N ASP A 153 -3.49 19.86 -7.26
CA ASP A 153 -4.71 19.63 -8.04
C ASP A 153 -4.72 18.28 -8.73
N ARG A 154 -3.58 17.62 -8.81
CA ARG A 154 -3.40 16.29 -9.43
C ARG A 154 -2.17 15.58 -8.90
N ASP A 155 -2.14 14.27 -9.05
CA ASP A 155 -0.97 13.44 -8.83
C ASP A 155 -0.83 12.37 -9.93
N ILE A 156 0.31 11.68 -9.92
CA ILE A 156 0.58 10.59 -10.85
C ILE A 156 0.40 9.27 -10.10
N ARG A 157 -0.31 8.33 -10.71
CA ARG A 157 -0.35 6.94 -10.31
C ARG A 157 0.51 6.11 -11.25
N VAL A 158 1.54 5.46 -10.71
CA VAL A 158 2.37 4.49 -11.44
C VAL A 158 2.13 3.10 -10.88
N VAL A 159 1.73 2.17 -11.71
CA VAL A 159 1.51 0.76 -11.34
C VAL A 159 2.72 -0.05 -11.76
N VAL A 160 3.40 -0.63 -10.77
CA VAL A 160 4.58 -1.47 -10.98
C VAL A 160 4.23 -2.92 -10.66
N ILE A 161 4.43 -3.81 -11.62
CA ILE A 161 4.23 -5.26 -11.47
C ILE A 161 5.47 -5.99 -11.97
N GLY A 162 6.04 -6.85 -11.14
CA GLY A 162 7.23 -7.64 -11.48
C GLY A 162 8.43 -6.78 -11.89
N GLY A 163 8.61 -5.60 -11.28
CA GLY A 163 9.70 -4.67 -11.56
C GLY A 163 9.55 -3.87 -12.86
N ARG A 164 8.35 -3.79 -13.41
CA ARG A 164 8.06 -3.04 -14.64
C ARG A 164 6.86 -2.13 -14.44
N VAL A 165 6.91 -0.94 -15.02
CA VAL A 165 5.71 -0.09 -15.13
C VAL A 165 4.76 -0.75 -16.12
N VAL A 166 3.58 -1.14 -15.65
CA VAL A 166 2.53 -1.74 -16.49
C VAL A 166 1.46 -0.74 -16.84
N HIS A 167 1.31 0.32 -16.04
CA HIS A 167 0.35 1.38 -16.28
C HIS A 167 0.74 2.64 -15.52
N SER A 168 0.43 3.82 -16.09
CA SER A 168 0.58 5.11 -15.42
C SER A 168 -0.47 6.10 -15.92
N TYR A 169 -0.93 6.99 -15.03
CA TYR A 169 -1.94 7.98 -15.35
C TYR A 169 -1.97 9.10 -14.31
N TRP A 170 -2.45 10.26 -14.74
CA TRP A 170 -2.78 11.36 -13.85
C TRP A 170 -4.10 11.11 -13.14
N ARG A 171 -4.18 11.48 -11.87
CA ARG A 171 -5.43 11.57 -11.11
C ARG A 171 -5.69 13.03 -10.81
N ILE A 172 -6.81 13.55 -11.28
CA ILE A 172 -7.19 14.95 -11.13
C ILE A 172 -8.15 15.08 -9.98
N THR A 173 -7.78 15.88 -8.99
CA THR A 173 -8.56 16.09 -7.76
C THR A 173 -9.87 16.83 -8.08
N PRO A 174 -11.04 16.38 -7.62
CA PRO A 174 -12.29 17.11 -7.80
C PRO A 174 -12.27 18.47 -7.09
N LYS A 175 -12.99 19.46 -7.62
CA LYS A 175 -12.98 20.87 -7.14
C LYS A 175 -13.20 21.04 -5.62
N ASN A 176 -13.97 20.18 -4.98
CA ASN A 176 -14.31 20.28 -3.55
C ASN A 176 -13.67 19.16 -2.72
N GLU A 177 -12.63 18.54 -3.24
CA GLU A 177 -11.92 17.45 -2.59
C GLU A 177 -10.42 17.81 -2.48
N PHE A 178 -9.74 17.20 -1.55
CA PHE A 178 -8.28 17.33 -1.38
C PHE A 178 -7.55 16.02 -1.67
N ARG A 179 -8.28 14.96 -2.00
CA ARG A 179 -7.76 13.62 -2.29
C ARG A 179 -7.94 13.30 -3.76
N SER A 180 -6.91 12.77 -4.39
CA SER A 180 -6.91 12.37 -5.80
C SER A 180 -7.31 10.90 -6.02
N ASN A 181 -8.05 10.30 -5.09
CA ASN A 181 -8.44 8.90 -5.23
C ASN A 181 -9.60 8.73 -6.20
N VAL A 182 -9.44 7.88 -7.23
CA VAL A 182 -10.49 7.58 -8.21
C VAL A 182 -11.78 7.06 -7.55
N ALA A 183 -11.66 6.26 -6.49
CA ALA A 183 -12.81 5.80 -5.70
C ALA A 183 -13.59 6.93 -5.01
N LEU A 184 -13.06 8.15 -4.97
CA LEU A 184 -13.69 9.35 -4.42
C LEU A 184 -14.06 10.38 -5.51
N GLY A 185 -14.07 9.95 -6.77
CA GLY A 185 -14.51 10.78 -7.90
C GLY A 185 -13.38 11.52 -8.62
N ALA A 186 -12.10 11.24 -8.34
CA ALA A 186 -11.02 11.81 -9.14
C ALA A 186 -11.10 11.35 -10.59
N ALA A 187 -10.94 12.28 -11.52
CA ALA A 187 -10.86 11.97 -12.94
C ALA A 187 -9.48 11.37 -13.27
N VAL A 188 -9.46 10.52 -14.29
CA VAL A 188 -8.23 9.93 -14.84
C VAL A 188 -7.90 10.61 -16.15
N CYS A 189 -6.63 10.99 -16.32
CA CYS A 189 -6.10 11.54 -17.58
C CYS A 189 -4.86 10.76 -17.99
N PHE A 190 -4.74 10.47 -19.28
CA PHE A 190 -3.64 9.71 -19.88
C PHE A 190 -2.64 10.59 -20.63
N ASP A 191 -2.57 11.86 -20.30
CA ASP A 191 -1.52 12.73 -20.82
C ASP A 191 -0.12 12.15 -20.52
N PRO A 192 0.90 12.50 -21.29
CA PRO A 192 2.26 12.03 -21.08
C PRO A 192 2.72 12.18 -19.64
N ILE A 193 3.29 11.12 -19.09
CA ILE A 193 3.86 11.12 -17.73
C ILE A 193 5.36 11.46 -17.85
N PRO A 194 5.89 12.38 -17.03
CA PRO A 194 7.31 12.66 -16.99
C PRO A 194 8.13 11.41 -16.69
N GLN A 195 9.23 11.21 -17.43
CA GLN A 195 10.09 10.03 -17.27
C GLN A 195 10.64 9.93 -15.84
N GLU A 196 10.99 11.06 -15.24
CA GLU A 196 11.51 11.14 -13.87
C GLU A 196 10.52 10.55 -12.84
N ALA A 197 9.21 10.71 -13.06
CA ALA A 197 8.20 10.14 -12.19
C ALA A 197 8.11 8.61 -12.33
N LEU A 198 8.29 8.09 -13.54
CA LEU A 198 8.33 6.64 -13.80
C LEU A 198 9.59 6.02 -13.17
N ASP A 199 10.74 6.68 -13.35
CA ASP A 199 12.03 6.23 -12.82
C ASP A 199 12.02 6.24 -11.28
N MET A 200 11.50 7.30 -10.66
CA MET A 200 11.33 7.40 -9.21
C MET A 200 10.42 6.28 -8.68
N ALA A 201 9.33 5.99 -9.35
CA ALA A 201 8.42 4.91 -8.95
C ALA A 201 9.09 3.54 -9.06
N LEU A 202 9.82 3.27 -10.14
CA LEU A 202 10.57 2.02 -10.31
C LEU A 202 11.66 1.87 -9.26
N GLU A 203 12.43 2.93 -8.98
CA GLU A 203 13.47 2.92 -7.96
C GLU A 203 12.88 2.70 -6.56
N THR A 204 11.76 3.37 -6.25
CA THR A 204 11.03 3.15 -4.98
C THR A 204 10.59 1.69 -4.84
N ALA A 205 9.98 1.13 -5.89
CA ALA A 205 9.56 -0.27 -5.89
C ALA A 205 10.74 -1.23 -5.70
N ARG A 206 11.87 -0.95 -6.36
CA ARG A 206 13.10 -1.74 -6.28
C ARG A 206 13.71 -1.69 -4.88
N CYS A 207 13.93 -0.50 -4.32
CA CYS A 207 14.52 -0.32 -2.99
C CYS A 207 13.66 -0.96 -1.90
N CYS A 208 12.34 -0.78 -1.96
CA CYS A 208 11.41 -1.35 -1.00
C CYS A 208 11.06 -2.82 -1.26
N ARG A 209 11.58 -3.42 -2.35
CA ARG A 209 11.28 -4.78 -2.80
C ARG A 209 9.78 -5.03 -3.00
N TRP A 210 9.08 -4.01 -3.50
CA TRP A 210 7.66 -4.09 -3.83
C TRP A 210 7.50 -4.48 -5.29
N ASP A 211 6.83 -5.59 -5.54
CA ASP A 211 6.69 -6.18 -6.88
C ASP A 211 5.26 -6.21 -7.43
N ASP A 212 4.29 -5.72 -6.65
CA ASP A 212 2.91 -5.45 -7.09
C ASP A 212 2.40 -4.24 -6.29
N VAL A 213 2.61 -3.04 -6.83
CA VAL A 213 2.34 -1.79 -6.10
C VAL A 213 1.87 -0.67 -7.02
N GLY A 214 1.01 0.19 -6.49
CA GLY A 214 0.67 1.48 -7.07
C GLY A 214 1.33 2.60 -6.27
N ILE A 215 2.30 3.27 -6.85
CA ILE A 215 3.03 4.42 -6.31
C ILE A 215 2.42 5.70 -6.86
#